data_1a24b967d83ac952cbe6b571f612bc50
#
_entry.id   1a24b967d83ac952cbe6b571f612bc50
#
_cell.length_a   1.000
_cell.length_b   1.000
_cell.length_c   1.000
_cell.angle_alpha   90.00
_cell.angle_beta   90.00
_cell.angle_gamma   90.00
#
_symmetry.space_group_name_H-M   'P 1'
#
loop_
_entity.id
_entity.type
_entity.pdbx_description
1 polymer ?
#
loop_
_entity_poly.entity_id
_entity_poly.type
_entity_poly.pdbx_seq_one_letter_code
_entity_poly.pdbx_strand_id
1 'polypeptide(L)'
;MLISEEKLDKIIKESVEKVINEAQVKMDRFAEVAKILKFDNPDQFYFLSIMKRKKDNPHDDRSKGNYNQGAWYIKNYRIFSPQDLLNVKDEVIKLCEKNNARAVLTINPRSAKQTDAFITQQKSKHPHWTHVEDRIPAQAKKGGEWIQSRPRGLIDVDVKQKWVHDHVLNTLKTLGIEVESASKTPSGGLHVVVKNGYDPNMRTALSDFANVNKKLGTSPYGRMAAIGFDLDAFDTLYSNVKTKGY
;
A
#
# COMPACT_ATOMS: atom_id res chain seq x y z
N MET A 1 12.86 -47.08 -6.32
CA MET A 1 14.09 -46.33 -5.99
C MET A 1 13.76 -45.51 -4.74
N LEU A 2 14.26 -45.90 -3.57
CA LEU A 2 14.03 -45.20 -2.33
C LEU A 2 14.98 -43.99 -2.26
N ILE A 3 14.43 -42.83 -1.97
CA ILE A 3 15.21 -41.61 -1.74
C ILE A 3 15.86 -41.74 -0.37
N SER A 4 17.19 -41.53 -0.25
CA SER A 4 17.84 -41.54 1.06
C SER A 4 17.36 -40.40 1.95
N GLU A 5 17.34 -40.62 3.27
CA GLU A 5 16.92 -39.58 4.26
C GLU A 5 17.68 -38.26 4.08
N GLU A 6 18.99 -38.30 3.87
CA GLU A 6 19.82 -37.13 3.59
C GLU A 6 19.34 -36.32 2.36
N LYS A 7 18.91 -37.04 1.31
CA LYS A 7 18.41 -36.40 0.09
C LYS A 7 17.04 -35.78 0.29
N LEU A 8 16.21 -36.41 1.12
CA LEU A 8 14.91 -35.89 1.50
C LEU A 8 15.05 -34.61 2.36
N ASP A 9 15.92 -34.65 3.36
CA ASP A 9 16.21 -33.50 4.23
C ASP A 9 16.78 -32.32 3.45
N LYS A 10 17.66 -32.59 2.47
CA LYS A 10 18.19 -31.55 1.58
C LYS A 10 17.08 -30.92 0.74
N ILE A 11 16.18 -31.70 0.15
CA ILE A 11 15.04 -31.21 -0.65
C ILE A 11 14.08 -30.39 0.23
N ILE A 12 13.80 -30.85 1.45
CA ILE A 12 12.95 -30.13 2.39
C ILE A 12 13.60 -28.79 2.75
N LYS A 13 14.88 -28.78 3.10
CA LYS A 13 15.62 -27.58 3.47
C LYS A 13 15.67 -26.58 2.32
N GLU A 14 15.99 -27.01 1.11
CA GLU A 14 16.01 -26.16 -0.08
C GLU A 14 14.59 -25.63 -0.43
N SER A 15 13.55 -26.46 -0.26
CA SER A 15 12.17 -26.03 -0.47
C SER A 15 11.69 -25.01 0.57
N VAL A 16 12.06 -25.23 1.84
CA VAL A 16 11.76 -24.31 2.94
C VAL A 16 12.51 -22.99 2.76
N GLU A 17 13.81 -23.03 2.42
CA GLU A 17 14.59 -21.82 2.11
C GLU A 17 14.03 -21.07 0.89
N LYS A 18 13.60 -21.78 -0.14
CA LYS A 18 12.95 -21.18 -1.33
C LYS A 18 11.63 -20.52 -0.96
N VAL A 19 10.78 -21.17 -0.16
CA VAL A 19 9.51 -20.62 0.31
C VAL A 19 9.75 -19.41 1.22
N ILE A 20 10.76 -19.45 2.10
CA ILE A 20 11.15 -18.34 2.96
C ILE A 20 11.66 -17.16 2.12
N ASN A 21 12.48 -17.43 1.10
CA ASN A 21 13.01 -16.39 0.21
C ASN A 21 11.94 -15.81 -0.73
N GLU A 22 10.99 -16.61 -1.20
CA GLU A 22 9.84 -16.14 -1.98
C GLU A 22 8.86 -15.30 -1.13
N ALA A 23 8.82 -15.50 0.21
CA ALA A 23 8.04 -14.70 1.15
C ALA A 23 8.64 -13.32 1.44
N GLN A 24 9.90 -13.07 1.07
CA GLN A 24 10.60 -11.79 1.24
C GLN A 24 10.76 -11.06 -0.09
N VAL A 25 9.70 -10.49 -0.61
CA VAL A 25 9.83 -9.55 -1.73
C VAL A 25 10.30 -8.21 -1.19
N LYS A 26 11.60 -7.95 -1.28
CA LYS A 26 12.14 -6.60 -1.05
C LYS A 26 11.60 -5.69 -2.13
N MET A 27 10.83 -4.70 -1.74
CA MET A 27 10.28 -3.69 -2.64
C MET A 27 11.00 -2.37 -2.42
N ASP A 28 11.56 -1.78 -3.47
CA ASP A 28 12.13 -0.44 -3.48
C ASP A 28 11.72 0.28 -4.77
N ARG A 29 10.79 1.21 -4.65
CA ARG A 29 10.20 1.95 -5.77
C ARG A 29 10.48 3.45 -5.72
N PHE A 30 11.42 3.90 -4.89
CA PHE A 30 11.69 5.33 -4.73
C PHE A 30 12.01 6.02 -6.06
N ALA A 31 12.93 5.44 -6.85
CA ALA A 31 13.32 6.02 -8.14
C ALA A 31 12.21 5.97 -9.20
N GLU A 32 11.38 4.93 -9.20
CA GLU A 32 10.22 4.78 -10.08
C GLU A 32 9.18 5.85 -9.75
N VAL A 33 8.80 5.93 -8.48
CA VAL A 33 7.76 6.85 -8.02
C VAL A 33 8.18 8.30 -8.16
N ALA A 34 9.45 8.64 -7.87
CA ALA A 34 9.96 9.99 -8.06
C ALA A 34 9.75 10.53 -9.49
N LYS A 35 9.80 9.67 -10.51
CA LYS A 35 9.58 10.05 -11.92
C LYS A 35 8.14 10.41 -12.26
N ILE A 36 7.16 9.89 -11.50
CA ILE A 36 5.74 10.08 -11.77
C ILE A 36 5.08 11.10 -10.84
N LEU A 37 5.79 11.60 -9.82
CA LEU A 37 5.26 12.66 -8.96
C LEU A 37 5.08 13.95 -9.77
N LYS A 38 3.91 14.58 -9.60
CA LYS A 38 3.56 15.84 -10.25
C LYS A 38 3.08 16.83 -9.20
N PHE A 39 3.53 18.06 -9.34
CA PHE A 39 3.19 19.17 -8.47
C PHE A 39 2.70 20.32 -9.35
N ASP A 40 1.44 20.71 -9.22
CA ASP A 40 0.83 21.77 -10.03
C ASP A 40 1.11 23.17 -9.45
N ASN A 41 1.44 23.21 -8.16
CA ASN A 41 1.79 24.46 -7.48
C ASN A 41 2.65 24.19 -6.21
N PRO A 42 3.30 25.22 -5.63
CA PRO A 42 4.20 25.07 -4.49
C PRO A 42 3.52 24.66 -3.18
N ASP A 43 2.18 24.77 -3.08
CA ASP A 43 1.43 24.35 -1.90
C ASP A 43 1.20 22.83 -1.86
N GLN A 44 1.48 22.14 -2.96
CA GLN A 44 1.27 20.70 -3.05
C GLN A 44 2.42 19.90 -2.42
N PHE A 45 2.05 18.85 -1.71
CA PHE A 45 2.97 17.84 -1.21
C PHE A 45 2.34 16.45 -1.22
N TYR A 46 3.18 15.42 -1.24
CA TYR A 46 2.77 14.03 -1.00
C TYR A 46 3.15 13.62 0.41
N PHE A 47 2.24 12.87 1.05
CA PHE A 47 2.47 12.39 2.41
C PHE A 47 3.14 11.03 2.37
N LEU A 48 4.42 10.97 2.77
CA LEU A 48 5.17 9.73 2.93
C LEU A 48 5.11 9.30 4.39
N SER A 49 4.60 8.11 4.64
CA SER A 49 4.41 7.57 5.98
C SER A 49 5.15 6.26 6.16
N ILE A 50 5.85 6.12 7.28
CA ILE A 50 6.39 4.84 7.73
C ILE A 50 5.33 4.19 8.62
N MET A 51 4.76 3.10 8.12
CA MET A 51 3.59 2.44 8.71
C MET A 51 3.93 1.02 9.16
N LYS A 52 3.63 0.73 10.42
CA LYS A 52 3.72 -0.60 11.00
C LYS A 52 2.32 -1.22 11.03
N ARG A 53 2.15 -2.42 10.46
CA ARG A 53 0.85 -3.10 10.40
C ARG A 53 0.78 -4.20 11.45
N LYS A 54 -0.36 -4.33 12.11
CA LYS A 54 -0.62 -5.37 13.11
C LYS A 54 -0.36 -6.78 12.57
N LYS A 55 -0.83 -7.06 11.35
CA LYS A 55 -0.64 -8.37 10.71
C LYS A 55 0.83 -8.73 10.44
N ASP A 56 1.69 -7.73 10.23
CA ASP A 56 3.12 -7.92 9.98
C ASP A 56 3.92 -8.02 11.30
N ASN A 57 3.32 -7.59 12.41
CA ASN A 57 3.93 -7.50 13.74
C ASN A 57 3.02 -8.07 14.84
N PRO A 58 2.62 -9.35 14.78
CA PRO A 58 1.63 -9.91 15.70
C PRO A 58 2.13 -9.99 17.15
N HIS A 59 3.45 -9.92 17.39
CA HIS A 59 4.06 -9.97 18.70
C HIS A 59 4.38 -8.59 19.31
N ASP A 60 4.11 -7.50 18.57
CA ASP A 60 4.27 -6.15 19.11
C ASP A 60 3.22 -5.89 20.20
N ASP A 61 3.59 -5.19 21.27
CA ASP A 61 2.68 -4.93 22.39
C ASP A 61 1.44 -4.13 21.95
N ARG A 62 1.59 -3.22 20.99
CA ARG A 62 0.45 -2.53 20.37
C ARG A 62 -0.48 -3.47 19.60
N SER A 63 0.03 -4.64 19.15
CA SER A 63 -0.79 -5.68 18.51
C SER A 63 -1.61 -6.50 19.50
N LYS A 64 -1.18 -6.56 20.76
CA LYS A 64 -1.84 -7.33 21.83
C LYS A 64 -2.92 -6.55 22.57
N GLY A 65 -2.91 -5.22 22.50
CA GLY A 65 -3.90 -4.36 23.17
C GLY A 65 -5.21 -4.27 22.40
N ASN A 66 -6.25 -3.77 23.08
CA ASN A 66 -7.58 -3.47 22.50
C ASN A 66 -7.56 -2.30 21.49
N TYR A 67 -6.40 -2.01 20.88
CA TYR A 67 -6.29 -1.03 19.83
C TYR A 67 -6.94 -1.62 18.56
N ASN A 68 -8.12 -1.11 18.22
CA ASN A 68 -8.84 -1.42 16.99
C ASN A 68 -8.12 -0.93 15.72
N GLN A 69 -6.88 -0.46 15.84
CA GLN A 69 -6.09 0.03 14.72
C GLN A 69 -5.28 -1.10 14.10
N GLY A 70 -5.56 -1.40 12.84
CA GLY A 70 -4.80 -2.40 12.06
C GLY A 70 -3.38 -1.93 11.68
N ALA A 71 -3.05 -0.66 11.88
CA ALA A 71 -1.76 -0.06 11.61
C ALA A 71 -1.51 1.18 12.48
N TRP A 72 -0.23 1.52 12.69
CA TRP A 72 0.20 2.76 13.33
C TRP A 72 1.42 3.34 12.63
N TYR A 73 1.57 4.66 12.72
CA TYR A 73 2.61 5.42 12.05
C TYR A 73 3.81 5.61 12.97
N ILE A 74 5.03 5.47 12.41
CA ILE A 74 6.30 5.69 13.12
C ILE A 74 6.80 7.09 12.86
N LYS A 75 6.77 7.50 11.59
CA LYS A 75 7.20 8.82 11.13
C LYS A 75 6.49 9.19 9.83
N ASN A 76 6.23 10.47 9.67
CA ASN A 76 5.65 11.03 8.46
C ASN A 76 6.58 12.09 7.89
N TYR A 77 6.59 12.21 6.57
CA TYR A 77 7.33 13.22 5.82
C TYR A 77 6.40 13.89 4.83
N ARG A 78 6.63 15.17 4.60
CA ARG A 78 6.00 15.92 3.51
C ARG A 78 7.00 16.04 2.37
N ILE A 79 6.62 15.56 1.20
CA ILE A 79 7.43 15.50 -0.01
C ILE A 79 6.94 16.57 -0.96
N PHE A 80 7.68 17.64 -1.12
CA PHE A 80 7.35 18.81 -1.96
C PHE A 80 8.00 18.74 -3.34
N SER A 81 8.92 17.80 -3.55
CA SER A 81 9.59 17.59 -4.84
C SER A 81 9.99 16.12 -5.01
N PRO A 82 10.21 15.66 -6.26
CA PRO A 82 10.82 14.35 -6.50
C PRO A 82 12.18 14.18 -5.79
N GLN A 83 12.95 15.27 -5.69
CA GLN A 83 14.25 15.24 -5.03
C GLN A 83 14.12 15.04 -3.52
N ASP A 84 13.11 15.63 -2.86
CA ASP A 84 12.85 15.40 -1.43
C ASP A 84 12.60 13.92 -1.14
N LEU A 85 11.85 13.25 -2.04
CA LEU A 85 11.60 11.83 -1.92
C LEU A 85 12.89 11.00 -1.97
N LEU A 86 13.80 11.37 -2.89
CA LEU A 86 15.10 10.70 -3.02
C LEU A 86 16.03 11.01 -1.84
N ASN A 87 16.02 12.24 -1.34
CA ASN A 87 16.85 12.67 -0.22
C ASN A 87 16.54 11.93 1.09
N VAL A 88 15.27 11.58 1.32
CA VAL A 88 14.86 10.86 2.55
C VAL A 88 14.94 9.34 2.41
N LYS A 89 15.25 8.81 1.23
CA LYS A 89 15.21 7.38 0.91
C LYS A 89 15.93 6.52 1.93
N ASP A 90 17.21 6.79 2.18
CA ASP A 90 18.05 5.93 3.01
C ASP A 90 17.60 5.93 4.48
N GLU A 91 17.17 7.10 4.99
CA GLU A 91 16.58 7.20 6.32
C GLU A 91 15.29 6.39 6.43
N VAL A 92 14.41 6.50 5.43
CA VAL A 92 13.14 5.78 5.39
C VAL A 92 13.36 4.27 5.35
N ILE A 93 14.28 3.79 4.50
CA ILE A 93 14.64 2.38 4.41
C ILE A 93 15.13 1.87 5.77
N LYS A 94 16.09 2.58 6.38
CA LYS A 94 16.64 2.24 7.69
C LYS A 94 15.57 2.15 8.78
N LEU A 95 14.63 3.10 8.80
CA LEU A 95 13.52 3.09 9.76
C LEU A 95 12.53 1.95 9.49
N CYS A 96 12.24 1.64 8.24
CA CYS A 96 11.40 0.51 7.87
C CYS A 96 12.01 -0.82 8.32
N GLU A 97 13.29 -1.04 8.05
CA GLU A 97 14.01 -2.26 8.44
C GLU A 97 14.10 -2.40 9.95
N LYS A 98 14.47 -1.32 10.67
CA LYS A 98 14.54 -1.32 12.15
C LYS A 98 13.21 -1.69 12.81
N ASN A 99 12.09 -1.28 12.22
CA ASN A 99 10.77 -1.38 12.84
C ASN A 99 9.89 -2.49 12.25
N ASN A 100 10.37 -3.28 11.28
CA ASN A 100 9.54 -4.18 10.48
C ASN A 100 8.29 -3.48 9.93
N ALA A 101 8.52 -2.34 9.28
CA ALA A 101 7.50 -1.42 8.78
C ALA A 101 7.57 -1.27 7.25
N ARG A 102 6.59 -0.59 6.70
CA ARG A 102 6.49 -0.26 5.27
C ARG A 102 6.52 1.25 5.10
N ALA A 103 7.15 1.71 4.03
CA ALA A 103 6.95 3.08 3.56
C ALA A 103 5.80 3.12 2.56
N VAL A 104 4.86 4.01 2.77
CA VAL A 104 3.70 4.22 1.92
C VAL A 104 3.57 5.69 1.57
N LEU A 105 3.21 5.99 0.32
CA LEU A 105 3.07 7.34 -0.21
C LEU A 105 1.62 7.57 -0.65
N THR A 106 1.05 8.74 -0.36
CA THR A 106 -0.27 9.11 -0.93
C THR A 106 -0.18 9.15 -2.44
N ILE A 107 -1.18 8.65 -3.13
CA ILE A 107 -1.22 8.68 -4.60
C ILE A 107 -1.60 10.04 -5.17
N ASN A 108 -2.27 10.87 -4.36
CA ASN A 108 -2.69 12.23 -4.73
C ASN A 108 -2.03 13.28 -3.84
N PRO A 109 -1.73 14.47 -4.39
CA PRO A 109 -1.12 15.55 -3.63
C PRO A 109 -2.11 16.17 -2.64
N ARG A 110 -1.55 16.76 -1.58
CA ARG A 110 -2.25 17.48 -0.51
C ARG A 110 -1.90 18.96 -0.58
N SER A 111 -2.80 19.81 -0.06
CA SER A 111 -2.48 21.20 0.23
C SER A 111 -1.77 21.32 1.57
N ALA A 112 -0.57 21.91 1.58
CA ALA A 112 0.17 22.18 2.81
C ALA A 112 -0.59 23.16 3.69
N LYS A 113 -1.10 24.23 3.12
CA LYS A 113 -1.89 25.26 3.83
C LYS A 113 -3.13 24.68 4.51
N GLN A 114 -3.91 23.88 3.79
CA GLN A 114 -5.13 23.27 4.35
C GLN A 114 -4.79 22.21 5.39
N THR A 115 -3.72 21.45 5.17
CA THR A 115 -3.24 20.46 6.15
C THR A 115 -2.80 21.14 7.45
N ASP A 116 -2.07 22.25 7.37
CA ASP A 116 -1.63 23.00 8.55
C ASP A 116 -2.79 23.64 9.30
N ALA A 117 -3.77 24.17 8.59
CA ALA A 117 -5.01 24.67 9.18
C ALA A 117 -5.77 23.57 9.93
N PHE A 118 -5.87 22.37 9.33
CA PHE A 118 -6.47 21.21 9.99
C PHE A 118 -5.71 20.80 11.26
N ILE A 119 -4.38 20.71 11.19
CA ILE A 119 -3.54 20.37 12.35
C ILE A 119 -3.75 21.38 13.47
N THR A 120 -3.75 22.67 13.16
CA THR A 120 -3.99 23.73 14.12
C THR A 120 -5.37 23.61 14.77
N GLN A 121 -6.40 23.37 13.98
CA GLN A 121 -7.76 23.15 14.48
C GLN A 121 -7.84 21.92 15.41
N GLN A 122 -7.19 20.81 15.03
CA GLN A 122 -7.21 19.60 15.86
C GLN A 122 -6.44 19.79 17.19
N LYS A 123 -5.29 20.47 17.15
CA LYS A 123 -4.53 20.81 18.36
C LYS A 123 -5.34 21.72 19.30
N SER A 124 -6.09 22.68 18.77
CA SER A 124 -6.98 23.53 19.56
C SER A 124 -8.11 22.75 20.22
N LYS A 125 -8.74 21.81 19.47
CA LYS A 125 -9.83 20.96 20.01
C LYS A 125 -9.33 19.89 21.00
N HIS A 126 -8.11 19.45 20.82
CA HIS A 126 -7.52 18.33 21.56
C HIS A 126 -6.07 18.66 21.99
N PRO A 127 -5.88 19.60 22.96
CA PRO A 127 -4.53 20.08 23.32
C PRO A 127 -3.57 18.97 23.81
N HIS A 128 -4.13 17.88 24.31
CA HIS A 128 -3.36 16.72 24.83
C HIS A 128 -2.90 15.74 23.71
N TRP A 129 -3.31 15.96 22.46
CA TRP A 129 -2.88 15.10 21.36
C TRP A 129 -1.47 15.49 20.89
N THR A 130 -0.51 14.61 21.11
CA THR A 130 0.90 14.82 20.75
C THR A 130 1.19 14.47 19.28
N HIS A 131 0.38 13.60 18.66
CA HIS A 131 0.62 13.06 17.32
C HIS A 131 -0.55 13.33 16.38
N VAL A 132 -0.91 14.61 16.21
CA VAL A 132 -2.04 15.00 15.34
C VAL A 132 -1.77 14.61 13.89
N GLU A 133 -0.52 14.73 13.43
CA GLU A 133 -0.13 14.40 12.05
C GLU A 133 -0.35 12.92 11.71
N ASP A 134 -0.22 12.01 12.68
CA ASP A 134 -0.44 10.58 12.49
C ASP A 134 -1.90 10.24 12.14
N ARG A 135 -2.82 11.17 12.38
CA ARG A 135 -4.24 11.01 12.08
C ARG A 135 -4.65 11.49 10.70
N ILE A 136 -3.81 12.32 10.05
CA ILE A 136 -4.09 12.90 8.74
C ILE A 136 -4.33 11.82 7.69
N PRO A 137 -3.50 10.77 7.57
CA PRO A 137 -3.71 9.73 6.59
C PRO A 137 -5.05 9.00 6.73
N ALA A 138 -5.51 8.79 7.96
CA ALA A 138 -6.81 8.16 8.23
C ALA A 138 -8.00 9.09 7.96
N GLN A 139 -7.83 10.39 8.14
CA GLN A 139 -8.85 11.40 7.86
C GLN A 139 -9.04 11.64 6.37
N ALA A 140 -7.98 11.56 5.61
CA ALA A 140 -7.99 11.75 4.17
C ALA A 140 -8.96 10.81 3.43
N LYS A 141 -9.13 9.57 3.93
CA LYS A 141 -10.12 8.61 3.41
C LYS A 141 -11.57 9.10 3.53
N LYS A 142 -11.82 10.08 4.37
CA LYS A 142 -13.15 10.65 4.59
C LYS A 142 -13.46 11.87 3.70
N GLY A 143 -12.70 12.09 2.63
CA GLY A 143 -12.91 13.18 1.70
C GLY A 143 -12.40 14.51 2.21
N GLY A 144 -11.28 14.50 2.94
CA GLY A 144 -10.66 15.71 3.49
C GLY A 144 -10.44 16.78 2.44
N GLU A 145 -10.82 18.00 2.78
CA GLU A 145 -10.77 19.20 1.92
C GLU A 145 -9.34 19.59 1.50
N TRP A 146 -8.33 19.01 2.14
CA TRP A 146 -6.90 19.24 1.84
C TRP A 146 -6.36 18.48 0.64
N ILE A 147 -7.19 17.66 -0.03
CA ILE A 147 -6.84 17.06 -1.30
C ILE A 147 -7.21 18.04 -2.40
N GLN A 148 -6.21 18.69 -2.98
CA GLN A 148 -6.44 19.71 -4.02
C GLN A 148 -6.96 19.14 -5.33
N SER A 149 -6.51 17.94 -5.69
CA SER A 149 -6.96 17.25 -6.89
C SER A 149 -6.90 15.72 -6.68
N ARG A 150 -7.74 14.99 -7.39
CA ARG A 150 -7.76 13.52 -7.36
C ARG A 150 -7.51 12.96 -8.77
N PRO A 151 -6.33 13.28 -9.36
CA PRO A 151 -6.04 12.85 -10.72
C PRO A 151 -5.79 11.34 -10.83
N ARG A 152 -5.66 10.65 -9.71
CA ARG A 152 -5.34 9.22 -9.65
C ARG A 152 -6.31 8.45 -8.79
N GLY A 153 -6.54 7.20 -9.18
CA GLY A 153 -7.22 6.20 -8.36
C GLY A 153 -6.32 5.00 -8.11
N LEU A 154 -6.48 4.30 -7.00
CA LEU A 154 -5.81 3.04 -6.71
C LEU A 154 -6.81 1.88 -6.84
N ILE A 155 -6.40 0.86 -7.57
CA ILE A 155 -7.05 -0.45 -7.58
C ILE A 155 -6.18 -1.37 -6.74
N ASP A 156 -6.71 -1.84 -5.60
CA ASP A 156 -6.05 -2.77 -4.68
C ASP A 156 -6.63 -4.17 -4.90
N VAL A 157 -5.78 -5.08 -5.39
CA VAL A 157 -6.14 -6.49 -5.66
C VAL A 157 -5.43 -7.35 -4.62
N ASP A 158 -6.17 -7.77 -3.58
CA ASP A 158 -5.62 -8.59 -2.49
C ASP A 158 -5.33 -10.06 -2.89
N VAL A 159 -5.62 -10.44 -4.12
CA VAL A 159 -5.45 -11.81 -4.64
C VAL A 159 -4.04 -11.99 -5.19
N LYS A 160 -3.43 -13.17 -4.93
CA LYS A 160 -2.06 -13.47 -5.35
C LYS A 160 -1.96 -14.12 -6.75
N GLN A 161 -3.07 -14.60 -7.28
CA GLN A 161 -3.12 -15.36 -8.53
C GLN A 161 -2.82 -14.46 -9.73
N LYS A 162 -1.80 -14.84 -10.49
CA LYS A 162 -1.36 -14.08 -11.66
C LYS A 162 -2.48 -13.85 -12.67
N TRP A 163 -3.34 -14.84 -12.91
CA TRP A 163 -4.43 -14.71 -13.88
C TRP A 163 -5.45 -13.63 -13.50
N VAL A 164 -5.66 -13.37 -12.20
CA VAL A 164 -6.50 -12.26 -11.71
C VAL A 164 -5.83 -10.92 -11.99
N HIS A 165 -4.51 -10.82 -11.75
CA HIS A 165 -3.75 -9.62 -12.07
C HIS A 165 -3.80 -9.31 -13.57
N ASP A 166 -3.58 -10.33 -14.41
CA ASP A 166 -3.64 -10.21 -15.86
C ASP A 166 -5.04 -9.78 -16.32
N HIS A 167 -6.10 -10.36 -15.71
CA HIS A 167 -7.48 -9.97 -16.03
C HIS A 167 -7.74 -8.49 -15.70
N VAL A 168 -7.35 -8.03 -14.52
CA VAL A 168 -7.49 -6.61 -14.12
C VAL A 168 -6.79 -5.70 -15.13
N LEU A 169 -5.54 -5.97 -15.45
CA LEU A 169 -4.77 -5.15 -16.41
C LEU A 169 -5.36 -5.17 -17.82
N ASN A 170 -5.83 -6.34 -18.31
CA ASN A 170 -6.48 -6.45 -19.59
C ASN A 170 -7.82 -5.71 -19.63
N THR A 171 -8.62 -5.77 -18.57
CA THR A 171 -9.87 -5.03 -18.46
C THR A 171 -9.62 -3.53 -18.54
N LEU A 172 -8.63 -3.01 -17.81
CA LEU A 172 -8.25 -1.59 -17.88
C LEU A 172 -7.84 -1.18 -19.29
N LYS A 173 -7.03 -2.01 -19.94
CA LYS A 173 -6.60 -1.79 -21.34
C LYS A 173 -7.79 -1.76 -22.29
N THR A 174 -8.74 -2.71 -22.17
CA THR A 174 -9.93 -2.79 -23.02
C THR A 174 -10.84 -1.57 -22.84
N LEU A 175 -10.93 -1.06 -21.62
CA LEU A 175 -11.70 0.15 -21.32
C LEU A 175 -10.97 1.46 -21.66
N GLY A 176 -9.73 1.39 -22.17
CA GLY A 176 -8.93 2.58 -22.49
C GLY A 176 -8.46 3.35 -21.24
N ILE A 177 -8.46 2.71 -20.07
CA ILE A 177 -8.02 3.33 -18.83
C ILE A 177 -6.49 3.38 -18.79
N GLU A 178 -5.95 4.59 -18.62
CA GLU A 178 -4.49 4.79 -18.57
C GLU A 178 -3.93 4.35 -17.21
N VAL A 179 -3.08 3.32 -17.23
CA VAL A 179 -2.34 2.83 -16.07
C VAL A 179 -1.05 3.63 -15.93
N GLU A 180 -0.86 4.31 -14.81
CA GLU A 180 0.36 5.06 -14.49
C GLU A 180 1.43 4.16 -13.87
N SER A 181 1.03 3.25 -12.99
CA SER A 181 1.92 2.22 -12.44
C SER A 181 1.14 0.97 -12.04
N ALA A 182 1.82 -0.18 -12.08
CA ALA A 182 1.31 -1.44 -11.56
C ALA A 182 2.42 -2.17 -10.82
N SER A 183 2.19 -2.54 -9.56
CA SER A 183 3.20 -3.16 -8.71
C SER A 183 2.62 -4.26 -7.82
N LYS A 184 3.37 -5.33 -7.64
CA LYS A 184 3.01 -6.36 -6.65
C LYS A 184 3.12 -5.78 -5.24
N THR A 185 2.13 -6.07 -4.41
CA THR A 185 2.20 -5.72 -2.99
C THR A 185 3.13 -6.68 -2.24
N PRO A 186 3.67 -6.32 -1.08
CA PRO A 186 4.47 -7.23 -0.26
C PRO A 186 3.74 -8.50 0.16
N SER A 187 2.41 -8.50 0.14
CA SER A 187 1.57 -9.67 0.41
C SER A 187 1.26 -10.51 -0.83
N GLY A 188 1.80 -10.14 -1.99
CA GLY A 188 1.62 -10.86 -3.26
C GLY A 188 0.39 -10.44 -4.07
N GLY A 189 -0.39 -9.45 -3.62
CA GLY A 189 -1.47 -8.82 -4.39
C GLY A 189 -0.92 -7.85 -5.44
N LEU A 190 -1.80 -7.02 -6.02
CA LEU A 190 -1.44 -6.04 -7.04
C LEU A 190 -2.04 -4.67 -6.69
N HIS A 191 -1.21 -3.63 -6.70
CA HIS A 191 -1.65 -2.23 -6.73
C HIS A 191 -1.55 -1.71 -8.16
N VAL A 192 -2.62 -1.11 -8.67
CA VAL A 192 -2.63 -0.42 -9.96
C VAL A 192 -3.05 1.02 -9.74
N VAL A 193 -2.18 1.95 -10.07
CA VAL A 193 -2.47 3.38 -10.06
C VAL A 193 -2.94 3.78 -11.46
N VAL A 194 -4.15 4.31 -11.55
CA VAL A 194 -4.76 4.77 -12.80
C VAL A 194 -4.88 6.28 -12.80
N LYS A 195 -4.71 6.90 -14.00
CA LYS A 195 -4.98 8.31 -14.21
C LYS A 195 -6.48 8.59 -14.26
N ASN A 196 -6.83 9.86 -14.05
CA ASN A 196 -8.21 10.36 -14.11
C ASN A 196 -9.16 9.74 -13.07
N GLY A 197 -8.61 9.24 -11.97
CA GLY A 197 -9.34 8.87 -10.78
C GLY A 197 -10.30 7.71 -10.99
N TYR A 198 -11.58 8.02 -11.01
CA TYR A 198 -12.63 7.03 -10.92
C TYR A 198 -13.46 6.94 -12.20
N ASP A 199 -13.38 5.80 -12.88
CA ASP A 199 -14.27 5.46 -13.99
C ASP A 199 -15.36 4.48 -13.51
N PRO A 200 -16.66 4.81 -13.64
CA PRO A 200 -17.77 3.93 -13.25
C PRO A 200 -17.78 2.59 -13.98
N ASN A 201 -17.42 2.57 -15.28
CA ASN A 201 -17.40 1.35 -16.08
C ASN A 201 -16.31 0.41 -15.61
N MET A 202 -15.13 0.97 -15.27
CA MET A 202 -14.01 0.22 -14.66
C MET A 202 -14.47 -0.46 -13.38
N ARG A 203 -15.11 0.29 -12.47
CA ARG A 203 -15.61 -0.27 -11.23
C ARG A 203 -16.62 -1.38 -11.44
N THR A 204 -17.58 -1.16 -12.32
CA THR A 204 -18.60 -2.17 -12.64
C THR A 204 -17.96 -3.44 -13.18
N ALA A 205 -17.13 -3.34 -14.22
CA ALA A 205 -16.48 -4.49 -14.85
C ALA A 205 -15.64 -5.31 -13.86
N LEU A 206 -14.84 -4.65 -13.02
CA LEU A 206 -14.00 -5.33 -12.03
C LEU A 206 -14.81 -5.89 -10.86
N SER A 207 -15.91 -5.23 -10.45
CA SER A 207 -16.81 -5.73 -9.41
C SER A 207 -17.58 -6.95 -9.89
N ASP A 208 -18.05 -6.95 -11.14
CA ASP A 208 -18.75 -8.07 -11.73
C ASP A 208 -17.85 -9.29 -11.86
N PHE A 209 -16.61 -9.09 -12.31
CA PHE A 209 -15.60 -10.14 -12.33
C PHE A 209 -15.37 -10.73 -10.93
N ALA A 210 -15.20 -9.90 -9.92
CA ALA A 210 -15.02 -10.34 -8.55
C ALA A 210 -16.25 -11.13 -8.04
N ASN A 211 -17.48 -10.67 -8.36
CA ASN A 211 -18.73 -11.31 -7.95
C ASN A 211 -18.94 -12.68 -8.64
N VAL A 212 -18.64 -12.79 -9.92
CA VAL A 212 -18.72 -14.06 -10.68
C VAL A 212 -17.77 -15.09 -10.06
N ASN A 213 -16.53 -14.72 -9.82
CA ASN A 213 -15.54 -15.63 -9.24
C ASN A 213 -15.85 -16.07 -7.81
N LYS A 214 -16.55 -15.23 -7.03
CA LYS A 214 -17.09 -15.62 -5.73
C LYS A 214 -18.14 -16.73 -5.85
N LYS A 215 -19.08 -16.58 -6.78
CA LYS A 215 -20.16 -17.56 -6.99
C LYS A 215 -19.62 -18.90 -7.48
N LEU A 216 -18.54 -18.91 -8.25
CA LEU A 216 -17.91 -20.12 -8.77
C LEU A 216 -17.05 -20.86 -7.72
N GLY A 217 -16.95 -20.36 -6.49
CA GLY A 217 -16.16 -21.00 -5.45
C GLY A 217 -14.65 -21.03 -5.73
N THR A 218 -14.19 -20.28 -6.73
CA THR A 218 -12.79 -20.27 -7.18
C THR A 218 -11.85 -19.51 -6.27
N SER A 219 -12.37 -18.90 -5.20
CA SER A 219 -11.53 -18.30 -4.16
C SER A 219 -11.16 -19.36 -3.12
N PRO A 220 -9.86 -19.71 -2.97
CA PRO A 220 -9.40 -20.69 -1.99
C PRO A 220 -9.66 -20.25 -0.53
N TYR A 221 -10.13 -19.04 -0.30
CA TYR A 221 -10.30 -18.46 1.04
C TYR A 221 -11.74 -18.10 1.40
N GLY A 222 -12.73 -18.46 0.60
CA GLY A 222 -14.14 -18.13 0.88
C GLY A 222 -14.46 -16.62 0.95
N ARG A 223 -13.44 -15.77 0.87
CA ARG A 223 -13.53 -14.31 0.75
C ARG A 223 -13.12 -13.94 -0.67
N MET A 224 -13.98 -13.17 -1.30
CA MET A 224 -13.73 -12.59 -2.61
C MET A 224 -12.31 -12.06 -2.75
N ALA A 225 -11.80 -12.15 -3.97
CA ALA A 225 -10.83 -11.19 -4.46
C ALA A 225 -11.39 -9.80 -4.16
N ALA A 226 -10.98 -9.21 -3.06
CA ALA A 226 -11.35 -7.86 -2.76
C ALA A 226 -10.58 -7.00 -3.76
N ILE A 227 -11.24 -6.60 -4.83
CA ILE A 227 -10.75 -5.53 -5.69
C ILE A 227 -11.29 -4.27 -5.05
N GLY A 228 -10.43 -3.61 -4.28
CA GLY A 228 -10.72 -2.33 -3.65
C GLY A 228 -10.47 -1.18 -4.62
N PHE A 229 -11.33 -0.17 -4.57
CA PHE A 229 -11.14 1.09 -5.28
C PHE A 229 -10.97 2.18 -4.23
N ASP A 230 -9.84 2.84 -4.23
CA ASP A 230 -9.58 3.92 -3.28
C ASP A 230 -9.06 5.16 -4.04
N LEU A 231 -9.82 6.25 -3.94
CA LEU A 231 -9.45 7.53 -4.55
C LEU A 231 -8.40 8.29 -3.75
N ASP A 232 -8.12 7.82 -2.55
CA ASP A 232 -7.21 8.50 -1.62
C ASP A 232 -6.40 7.50 -0.83
N ALA A 233 -5.80 6.58 -1.54
CA ALA A 233 -5.00 5.51 -1.00
C ALA A 233 -3.53 5.88 -0.86
N PHE A 234 -2.84 4.99 -0.16
CA PHE A 234 -1.40 4.93 -0.13
C PHE A 234 -0.91 3.81 -1.05
N ASP A 235 0.03 4.11 -1.93
CA ASP A 235 0.80 3.09 -2.62
C ASP A 235 2.04 2.71 -1.81
N THR A 236 2.41 1.43 -1.83
CA THR A 236 3.59 0.94 -1.13
C THR A 236 4.84 1.32 -1.90
N LEU A 237 5.69 2.12 -1.27
CA LEU A 237 6.94 2.60 -1.82
C LEU A 237 8.12 1.68 -1.49
N TYR A 238 8.17 1.22 -0.23
CA TYR A 238 9.21 0.32 0.24
C TYR A 238 8.64 -0.69 1.23
N SER A 239 9.10 -1.93 1.12
CA SER A 239 8.84 -2.97 2.11
C SER A 239 9.95 -4.01 2.09
N ASN A 240 10.43 -4.35 3.28
CA ASN A 240 11.26 -5.52 3.55
C ASN A 240 10.70 -6.24 4.78
N VAL A 241 9.37 -6.30 4.85
CA VAL A 241 8.66 -6.87 5.99
C VAL A 241 8.86 -8.38 5.98
N LYS A 242 9.39 -8.89 7.09
CA LYS A 242 9.47 -10.33 7.33
C LYS A 242 8.08 -10.84 7.71
N THR A 243 7.32 -11.30 6.73
CA THR A 243 6.10 -12.04 7.03
C THR A 243 6.52 -13.44 7.49
N LYS A 244 6.18 -13.80 8.73
CA LYS A 244 6.25 -15.20 9.12
C LYS A 244 5.28 -15.95 8.20
N GLY A 245 5.80 -16.87 7.40
CA GLY A 245 4.95 -17.79 6.64
C GLY A 245 3.95 -18.44 7.60
N TYR A 246 2.69 -18.41 7.22
CA TYR A 246 1.65 -19.22 7.82
C TYR A 246 1.70 -20.61 7.20
#